data_3a1500cfa622501e3c6258f169171b0d
#
_entry.id   3a1500cfa622501e3c6258f169171b0d
#
_cell.length_a   1.000
_cell.length_b   1.000
_cell.length_c   1.000
_cell.angle_alpha   90.00
_cell.angle_beta   90.00
_cell.angle_gamma   90.00
#
_symmetry.space_group_name_H-M   'P 1'
#
loop_
_entity.id
_entity.type
_entity.pdbx_description
1 polymer ?
#
loop_
_entity_poly.entity_id
_entity_poly.type
_entity_poly.pdbx_seq_one_letter_code
_entity_poly.pdbx_strand_id
1 'polypeptide(L)'
;MYQTLLQYLIQQQQLWLQGVGHFKLMQLPARYDVANQLMMAPMVRVKIEKVPKEQNLQPLMVFLAKQMGTDEESAFDHYQDFCSKIATQLQEQVAVAWPGLGTLTKTGNEGNIKVDPALDAYLPSVMATRVIRQGSAHQMKVGETETTTAEMQTWLTQQDKVAEKSRWWIGALCIFLAAATLIVLKLTGNL
;
A
#
# COMPACT_ATOMS: atom_id res chain seq x y z
N MET A 1 -17.63 -14.99 -26.15
CA MET A 1 -17.72 -15.29 -24.72
C MET A 1 -16.59 -14.62 -23.89
N TYR A 2 -15.30 -14.77 -24.23
CA TYR A 2 -14.19 -14.15 -23.47
C TYR A 2 -14.35 -12.64 -23.25
N GLN A 3 -14.61 -11.89 -24.30
CA GLN A 3 -14.76 -10.43 -24.23
C GLN A 3 -16.00 -10.02 -23.42
N THR A 4 -17.10 -10.71 -23.59
CA THR A 4 -18.37 -10.42 -22.89
C THR A 4 -18.23 -10.64 -21.39
N LEU A 5 -17.59 -11.75 -20.98
CA LEU A 5 -17.33 -12.05 -19.56
C LEU A 5 -16.28 -11.10 -18.97
N LEU A 6 -15.27 -10.69 -19.74
CA LEU A 6 -14.32 -9.68 -19.32
C LEU A 6 -15.00 -8.32 -19.08
N GLN A 7 -15.92 -7.93 -19.97
CA GLN A 7 -16.69 -6.69 -19.81
C GLN A 7 -17.55 -6.74 -18.54
N TYR A 8 -18.20 -7.87 -18.28
CA TYR A 8 -18.96 -8.07 -17.05
C TYR A 8 -18.06 -7.98 -15.80
N LEU A 9 -16.89 -8.63 -15.84
CA LEU A 9 -15.92 -8.59 -14.75
C LEU A 9 -15.44 -7.15 -14.46
N ILE A 10 -15.21 -6.35 -15.49
CA ILE A 10 -14.81 -4.95 -15.33
C ILE A 10 -15.95 -4.11 -14.72
N GLN A 11 -17.19 -4.33 -15.14
CA GLN A 11 -18.36 -3.58 -14.66
C GLN A 11 -18.73 -3.94 -13.22
N GLN A 12 -18.75 -5.23 -12.91
CA GLN A 12 -19.18 -5.74 -11.60
C GLN A 12 -18.04 -5.97 -10.62
N GLN A 13 -16.78 -5.84 -11.09
CA GLN A 13 -15.55 -6.12 -10.33
C GLN A 13 -15.46 -7.56 -9.79
N GLN A 14 -16.39 -8.41 -10.17
CA GLN A 14 -16.47 -9.80 -9.78
C GLN A 14 -17.12 -10.64 -10.88
N LEU A 15 -16.62 -11.86 -11.06
CA LEU A 15 -17.16 -12.84 -12.00
C LEU A 15 -17.01 -14.22 -11.39
N TRP A 16 -18.07 -14.98 -11.37
CA TRP A 16 -18.01 -16.36 -10.98
C TRP A 16 -18.00 -17.27 -12.21
N LEU A 17 -17.06 -18.21 -12.26
CA LEU A 17 -17.00 -19.25 -13.29
C LEU A 17 -17.16 -20.60 -12.63
N GLN A 18 -18.18 -21.31 -13.06
CA GLN A 18 -18.50 -22.63 -12.53
C GLN A 18 -17.36 -23.63 -12.78
N GLY A 19 -16.90 -24.32 -11.74
CA GLY A 19 -15.80 -25.29 -11.83
C GLY A 19 -14.39 -24.67 -11.87
N VAL A 20 -14.27 -23.34 -11.99
CA VAL A 20 -13.00 -22.61 -12.04
C VAL A 20 -12.79 -21.81 -10.76
N GLY A 21 -13.73 -20.93 -10.42
CA GLY A 21 -13.65 -20.12 -9.21
C GLY A 21 -14.26 -18.72 -9.35
N HIS A 22 -14.08 -17.93 -8.31
CA HIS A 22 -14.57 -16.56 -8.24
C HIS A 22 -13.44 -15.58 -8.54
N PHE A 23 -13.59 -14.85 -9.62
CA PHE A 23 -12.67 -13.81 -10.06
C PHE A 23 -13.07 -12.50 -9.43
N LYS A 24 -12.13 -11.84 -8.75
CA LYS A 24 -12.33 -10.54 -8.13
C LYS A 24 -11.26 -9.57 -8.58
N LEU A 25 -11.69 -8.43 -9.10
CA LEU A 25 -10.77 -7.35 -9.45
C LEU A 25 -10.34 -6.60 -8.19
N MET A 26 -9.04 -6.49 -8.00
CA MET A 26 -8.43 -5.72 -6.94
C MET A 26 -7.65 -4.56 -7.57
N GLN A 27 -8.04 -3.34 -7.23
CA GLN A 27 -7.31 -2.15 -7.64
C GLN A 27 -6.18 -1.89 -6.63
N LEU A 28 -4.96 -1.92 -7.09
CA LEU A 28 -3.78 -1.52 -6.32
C LEU A 28 -3.49 -0.06 -6.66
N PRO A 29 -3.42 0.83 -5.65
CA PRO A 29 -3.09 2.23 -5.89
C PRO A 29 -1.68 2.39 -6.43
N ALA A 30 -1.42 3.54 -7.07
CA ALA A 30 -0.08 3.93 -7.45
C ALA A 30 0.84 3.92 -6.22
N ARG A 31 2.04 3.40 -6.39
CA ARG A 31 3.01 3.27 -5.30
C ARG A 31 4.32 3.93 -5.67
N TYR A 32 4.86 4.72 -4.75
CA TYR A 32 6.19 5.30 -4.90
C TYR A 32 7.24 4.34 -4.33
N ASP A 33 8.17 3.90 -5.17
CA ASP A 33 9.35 3.17 -4.76
C ASP A 33 10.47 4.16 -4.43
N VAL A 34 10.73 4.32 -3.14
CA VAL A 34 11.72 5.29 -2.62
C VAL A 34 13.14 4.89 -3.02
N ALA A 35 13.43 3.59 -3.06
CA ALA A 35 14.77 3.08 -3.34
C ALA A 35 15.20 3.35 -4.80
N ASN A 36 14.28 3.13 -5.72
CA ASN A 36 14.53 3.31 -7.15
C ASN A 36 14.04 4.66 -7.69
N GLN A 37 13.41 5.50 -6.85
CA GLN A 37 12.81 6.78 -7.23
C GLN A 37 11.81 6.63 -8.40
N LEU A 38 11.01 5.57 -8.35
CA LEU A 38 10.04 5.25 -9.38
C LEU A 38 8.62 5.37 -8.84
N MET A 39 7.75 6.02 -9.61
CA MET A 39 6.32 5.96 -9.39
C MET A 39 5.75 4.78 -10.18
N MET A 40 5.33 3.75 -9.48
CA MET A 40 4.62 2.63 -10.07
C MET A 40 3.18 3.01 -10.34
N ALA A 41 2.70 2.72 -11.53
CA ALA A 41 1.31 2.98 -11.91
C ALA A 41 0.31 2.18 -11.06
N PRO A 42 -0.93 2.65 -10.91
CA PRO A 42 -1.99 1.85 -10.33
C PRO A 42 -2.19 0.59 -11.19
N MET A 43 -2.30 -0.55 -10.53
CA MET A 43 -2.46 -1.83 -11.22
C MET A 43 -3.80 -2.46 -10.83
N VAL A 44 -4.39 -3.15 -11.79
CA VAL A 44 -5.56 -4.00 -11.55
C VAL A 44 -5.07 -5.44 -11.50
N ARG A 45 -5.28 -6.10 -10.38
CA ARG A 45 -5.00 -7.53 -10.23
C ARG A 45 -6.28 -8.33 -10.14
N VAL A 46 -6.26 -9.49 -10.74
CA VAL A 46 -7.34 -10.46 -10.61
C VAL A 46 -6.94 -11.47 -9.54
N LYS A 47 -7.75 -11.57 -8.50
CA LYS A 47 -7.65 -12.63 -7.50
C LYS A 47 -8.69 -13.68 -7.79
N ILE A 48 -8.30 -14.96 -7.79
CA ILE A 48 -9.24 -16.08 -7.93
C ILE A 48 -9.36 -16.72 -6.54
N GLU A 49 -10.60 -16.81 -6.07
CA GLU A 49 -10.94 -17.45 -4.81
C GLU A 49 -11.76 -18.71 -5.08
N LYS A 50 -11.44 -19.79 -4.40
CA LYS A 50 -12.32 -20.96 -4.37
C LYS A 50 -13.50 -20.61 -3.49
N VAL A 51 -14.65 -20.40 -4.10
CA VAL A 51 -15.84 -20.02 -3.34
C VAL A 51 -16.62 -21.26 -2.92
N PRO A 52 -16.99 -21.35 -1.66
CA PRO A 52 -18.01 -22.25 -1.22
C PRO A 52 -19.40 -21.65 -1.52
N LYS A 53 -20.23 -22.41 -2.19
CA LYS A 53 -21.69 -22.30 -2.26
C LYS A 53 -22.34 -21.13 -3.01
N GLU A 54 -23.27 -21.55 -3.85
CA GLU A 54 -24.44 -20.85 -4.41
C GLU A 54 -24.29 -19.33 -4.57
N GLN A 55 -23.80 -18.92 -5.72
CA GLN A 55 -23.88 -17.52 -6.13
C GLN A 55 -25.10 -17.32 -7.04
N ASN A 56 -25.75 -16.17 -6.85
CA ASN A 56 -26.82 -15.76 -7.75
C ASN A 56 -26.27 -15.44 -9.13
N LEU A 57 -26.49 -16.32 -10.10
CA LEU A 57 -26.07 -16.17 -11.49
C LEU A 57 -27.00 -15.29 -12.31
N GLN A 58 -28.18 -14.98 -11.80
CA GLN A 58 -29.22 -14.25 -12.53
C GLN A 58 -28.72 -12.95 -13.17
N PRO A 59 -27.98 -12.06 -12.46
CA PRO A 59 -27.48 -10.83 -13.07
C PRO A 59 -26.51 -11.09 -14.24
N LEU A 60 -25.71 -12.15 -14.16
CA LEU A 60 -24.79 -12.55 -15.22
C LEU A 60 -25.56 -13.08 -16.44
N MET A 61 -26.60 -13.89 -16.22
CA MET A 61 -27.39 -14.46 -17.30
C MET A 61 -28.16 -13.39 -18.08
N VAL A 62 -28.81 -12.45 -17.37
CA VAL A 62 -29.46 -11.29 -17.98
C VAL A 62 -28.47 -10.46 -18.80
N PHE A 63 -27.25 -10.23 -18.27
CA PHE A 63 -26.22 -9.51 -19.01
C PHE A 63 -25.77 -10.26 -20.27
N LEU A 64 -25.51 -11.57 -20.18
CA LEU A 64 -25.10 -12.40 -21.30
C LEU A 64 -26.18 -12.48 -22.39
N ALA A 65 -27.42 -12.75 -22.00
CA ALA A 65 -28.56 -12.78 -22.91
C ALA A 65 -28.69 -11.48 -23.72
N LYS A 66 -28.57 -10.33 -23.02
CA LYS A 66 -28.61 -9.01 -23.66
C LYS A 66 -27.46 -8.78 -24.64
N GLN A 67 -26.24 -9.20 -24.28
CA GLN A 67 -25.05 -8.99 -25.13
C GLN A 67 -25.01 -9.94 -26.32
N MET A 68 -25.56 -11.14 -26.17
CA MET A 68 -25.60 -12.14 -27.24
C MET A 68 -26.87 -12.03 -28.11
N GLY A 69 -27.88 -11.26 -27.67
CA GLY A 69 -29.16 -11.16 -28.36
C GLY A 69 -29.96 -12.47 -28.32
N THR A 70 -29.81 -13.27 -27.28
CA THR A 70 -30.45 -14.56 -27.05
C THR A 70 -31.31 -14.51 -25.79
N ASP A 71 -32.07 -15.55 -25.55
CA ASP A 71 -32.78 -15.77 -24.29
C ASP A 71 -31.83 -16.21 -23.18
N GLU A 72 -32.29 -16.12 -21.94
CA GLU A 72 -31.47 -16.45 -20.76
C GLU A 72 -31.09 -17.91 -20.68
N GLU A 73 -31.95 -18.81 -21.17
CA GLU A 73 -31.72 -20.26 -21.19
C GLU A 73 -30.56 -20.63 -22.14
N SER A 74 -30.60 -20.14 -23.37
CA SER A 74 -29.51 -20.28 -24.33
C SER A 74 -28.20 -19.63 -23.88
N ALA A 75 -28.29 -18.45 -23.21
CA ALA A 75 -27.13 -17.81 -22.64
C ALA A 75 -26.50 -18.67 -21.52
N PHE A 76 -27.33 -19.33 -20.71
CA PHE A 76 -26.87 -20.22 -19.66
C PHE A 76 -26.17 -21.47 -20.24
N ASP A 77 -26.70 -22.09 -21.28
CA ASP A 77 -26.08 -23.22 -21.95
C ASP A 77 -24.70 -22.85 -22.52
N HIS A 78 -24.61 -21.75 -23.22
CA HIS A 78 -23.35 -21.24 -23.75
C HIS A 78 -22.33 -20.92 -22.65
N TYR A 79 -22.79 -20.37 -21.52
CA TYR A 79 -21.95 -20.10 -20.36
C TYR A 79 -21.45 -21.42 -19.73
N GLN A 80 -22.31 -22.41 -19.57
CA GLN A 80 -21.94 -23.69 -18.98
C GLN A 80 -20.93 -24.44 -19.83
N ASP A 81 -21.13 -24.47 -21.16
CA ASP A 81 -20.18 -25.02 -22.12
C ASP A 81 -18.83 -24.34 -22.06
N PHE A 82 -18.83 -23.00 -21.93
CA PHE A 82 -17.61 -22.23 -21.80
C PHE A 82 -16.86 -22.55 -20.48
N CYS A 83 -17.58 -22.62 -19.37
CA CYS A 83 -17.00 -22.96 -18.06
C CYS A 83 -16.43 -24.37 -18.05
N SER A 84 -17.15 -25.36 -18.66
CA SER A 84 -16.68 -26.73 -18.72
C SER A 84 -15.40 -26.88 -19.54
N LYS A 85 -15.31 -26.18 -20.69
CA LYS A 85 -14.10 -26.17 -21.54
C LYS A 85 -12.89 -25.60 -20.78
N ILE A 86 -13.06 -24.48 -20.10
CA ILE A 86 -11.95 -23.88 -19.31
C ILE A 86 -11.57 -24.80 -18.16
N ALA A 87 -12.53 -25.34 -17.42
CA ALA A 87 -12.27 -26.23 -16.30
C ALA A 87 -11.49 -27.49 -16.75
N THR A 88 -11.86 -28.09 -17.88
CA THR A 88 -11.14 -29.23 -18.45
C THR A 88 -9.72 -28.89 -18.84
N GLN A 89 -9.50 -27.78 -19.55
CA GLN A 89 -8.17 -27.36 -19.95
C GLN A 89 -7.26 -27.07 -18.73
N LEU A 90 -7.80 -26.45 -17.69
CA LEU A 90 -7.06 -26.22 -16.45
C LEU A 90 -6.78 -27.52 -15.66
N GLN A 91 -7.67 -28.54 -15.75
CA GLN A 91 -7.41 -29.84 -15.14
C GLN A 91 -6.29 -30.60 -15.86
N GLU A 92 -6.20 -30.47 -17.16
CA GLU A 92 -5.14 -31.03 -18.01
C GLU A 92 -3.82 -30.23 -17.90
N GLN A 93 -3.75 -29.25 -16.98
CA GLN A 93 -2.60 -28.34 -16.77
C GLN A 93 -2.23 -27.52 -18.02
N VAL A 94 -3.17 -27.33 -18.92
CA VAL A 94 -2.99 -26.47 -20.09
C VAL A 94 -3.22 -25.01 -19.66
N ALA A 95 -2.27 -24.15 -20.02
CA ALA A 95 -2.42 -22.71 -19.80
C ALA A 95 -3.51 -22.16 -20.73
N VAL A 96 -4.50 -21.49 -20.16
CA VAL A 96 -5.62 -20.89 -20.89
C VAL A 96 -5.36 -19.41 -21.10
N ALA A 97 -5.12 -19.01 -22.36
CA ALA A 97 -5.00 -17.60 -22.71
C ALA A 97 -6.38 -16.94 -22.75
N TRP A 98 -6.58 -15.93 -21.90
CA TRP A 98 -7.79 -15.11 -21.89
C TRP A 98 -7.46 -13.71 -22.41
N PRO A 99 -7.92 -13.34 -23.61
CA PRO A 99 -7.64 -12.04 -24.20
C PRO A 99 -8.11 -10.89 -23.28
N GLY A 100 -7.19 -9.99 -22.94
CA GLY A 100 -7.45 -8.85 -22.06
C GLY A 100 -7.38 -9.12 -20.56
N LEU A 101 -7.39 -10.38 -20.12
CA LEU A 101 -7.23 -10.74 -18.71
C LEU A 101 -5.81 -11.23 -18.42
N GLY A 102 -5.27 -12.06 -19.31
CA GLY A 102 -3.97 -12.70 -19.14
C GLY A 102 -4.03 -14.21 -19.35
N THR A 103 -3.09 -14.92 -18.75
CA THR A 103 -3.01 -16.37 -18.86
C THR A 103 -3.41 -17.01 -17.53
N LEU A 104 -4.39 -17.91 -17.60
CA LEU A 104 -4.83 -18.72 -16.46
C LEU A 104 -3.98 -19.99 -16.41
N THR A 105 -3.33 -20.22 -15.27
CA THR A 105 -2.54 -21.42 -15.03
C THR A 105 -2.96 -22.04 -13.69
N LYS A 106 -3.01 -23.36 -13.65
CA LYS A 106 -3.25 -24.10 -12.42
C LYS A 106 -1.90 -24.34 -11.73
N THR A 107 -1.75 -23.85 -10.50
CA THR A 107 -0.50 -23.98 -9.75
C THR A 107 -0.67 -24.94 -8.58
N GLY A 108 0.21 -25.96 -8.53
CA GLY A 108 0.31 -26.90 -7.41
C GLY A 108 -0.83 -27.92 -7.31
N ASN A 109 -0.66 -28.87 -6.37
CA ASN A 109 -1.63 -29.96 -6.12
C ASN A 109 -2.95 -29.49 -5.51
N GLU A 110 -2.98 -28.29 -4.93
CA GLU A 110 -4.18 -27.72 -4.32
C GLU A 110 -5.15 -27.09 -5.34
N GLY A 111 -4.79 -27.12 -6.63
CA GLY A 111 -5.64 -26.61 -7.69
C GLY A 111 -5.89 -25.10 -7.60
N ASN A 112 -4.93 -24.34 -7.09
CA ASN A 112 -4.99 -22.90 -7.11
C ASN A 112 -4.76 -22.39 -8.54
N ILE A 113 -5.66 -21.53 -9.01
CA ILE A 113 -5.56 -20.93 -10.33
C ILE A 113 -4.92 -19.55 -10.16
N LYS A 114 -3.86 -19.29 -10.94
CA LYS A 114 -3.16 -18.01 -10.98
C LYS A 114 -3.45 -17.34 -12.31
N VAL A 115 -3.62 -16.04 -12.26
CA VAL A 115 -3.71 -15.18 -13.45
C VAL A 115 -2.40 -14.43 -13.58
N ASP A 116 -1.69 -14.65 -14.68
CA ASP A 116 -0.54 -13.83 -15.04
C ASP A 116 -1.08 -12.69 -15.93
N PRO A 117 -1.13 -11.45 -15.39
CA PRO A 117 -1.80 -10.35 -16.08
C PRO A 117 -1.02 -9.92 -17.33
N ALA A 118 -1.71 -9.78 -18.43
CA ALA A 118 -1.16 -9.16 -19.64
C ALA A 118 -1.07 -7.62 -19.52
N LEU A 119 -1.58 -7.06 -18.42
CA LEU A 119 -1.80 -5.62 -18.23
C LEU A 119 -0.57 -4.83 -17.76
N ASP A 120 0.48 -5.50 -17.26
CA ASP A 120 1.69 -4.82 -16.79
C ASP A 120 2.45 -4.07 -17.91
N ALA A 121 2.11 -4.35 -19.17
CA ALA A 121 2.73 -3.71 -20.32
C ALA A 121 2.15 -2.33 -20.68
N TYR A 122 0.99 -1.96 -20.15
CA TYR A 122 0.28 -0.75 -20.57
C TYR A 122 0.64 0.52 -19.80
N LEU A 123 1.13 0.38 -18.57
CA LEU A 123 1.45 1.51 -17.72
C LEU A 123 2.86 1.36 -17.13
N PRO A 124 3.89 1.82 -17.84
CA PRO A 124 5.25 1.75 -17.35
C PRO A 124 5.44 2.62 -16.10
N SER A 125 6.36 2.23 -15.25
CA SER A 125 6.79 3.06 -14.12
C SER A 125 7.48 4.33 -14.64
N VAL A 126 7.27 5.44 -13.95
CA VAL A 126 7.83 6.75 -14.31
C VAL A 126 8.82 7.20 -13.25
N MET A 127 9.96 7.75 -13.65
CA MET A 127 10.87 8.37 -12.70
C MET A 127 10.19 9.55 -12.00
N ALA A 128 10.23 9.55 -10.68
CA ALA A 128 9.64 10.60 -9.86
C ALA A 128 10.62 11.04 -8.79
N THR A 129 11.12 12.26 -8.91
CA THR A 129 11.95 12.89 -7.89
C THR A 129 11.09 13.65 -6.90
N ARG A 130 11.35 13.45 -5.62
CA ARG A 130 10.68 14.22 -4.57
C ARG A 130 11.22 15.65 -4.60
N VAL A 131 10.37 16.58 -5.00
CA VAL A 131 10.70 18.02 -4.92
C VAL A 131 10.33 18.52 -3.53
N ILE A 132 11.34 18.90 -2.75
CA ILE A 132 11.15 19.59 -1.48
C ILE A 132 10.99 21.07 -1.82
N ARG A 133 9.82 21.62 -1.63
CA ARG A 133 9.60 23.06 -1.79
C ARG A 133 10.29 23.78 -0.64
N GLN A 134 11.26 24.64 -0.95
CA GLN A 134 11.86 25.52 0.06
C GLN A 134 10.78 26.46 0.58
N GLY A 135 10.69 26.59 1.90
CA GLY A 135 9.72 27.49 2.55
C GLY A 135 8.29 26.94 2.68
N SER A 136 8.04 25.68 2.36
CA SER A 136 6.75 25.08 2.70
C SER A 136 6.64 24.85 4.20
N ALA A 137 5.76 25.61 4.87
CA ALA A 137 5.42 25.36 6.26
C ALA A 137 4.60 24.06 6.34
N HIS A 138 5.13 23.06 7.01
CA HIS A 138 4.37 21.86 7.33
C HIS A 138 3.73 22.03 8.70
N GLN A 139 2.43 21.83 8.78
CA GLN A 139 1.75 21.72 10.06
C GLN A 139 2.09 20.35 10.67
N MET A 140 2.62 20.36 11.87
CA MET A 140 2.88 19.15 12.66
C MET A 140 2.05 19.22 13.94
N LYS A 141 1.43 18.10 14.28
CA LYS A 141 0.72 17.98 15.55
C LYS A 141 1.71 17.50 16.61
N VAL A 142 1.99 18.35 17.59
CA VAL A 142 2.82 18.01 18.75
C VAL A 142 1.94 17.99 19.97
N GLY A 143 1.59 16.78 20.45
CA GLY A 143 0.59 16.60 21.48
C GLY A 143 -0.81 16.98 20.98
N GLU A 144 -1.48 17.92 21.64
CA GLU A 144 -2.81 18.41 21.25
C GLU A 144 -2.76 19.72 20.43
N THR A 145 -1.58 20.34 20.27
CA THR A 145 -1.42 21.61 19.56
C THR A 145 -0.86 21.41 18.15
N GLU A 146 -1.41 22.15 17.20
CA GLU A 146 -0.88 22.22 15.83
C GLU A 146 0.18 23.31 15.78
N THR A 147 1.43 22.94 15.46
CA THR A 147 2.57 23.86 15.34
C THR A 147 3.16 23.77 13.94
N THR A 148 3.70 24.90 13.48
CA THR A 148 4.41 24.96 12.19
C THR A 148 5.90 24.62 12.39
N THR A 149 6.56 24.18 11.31
CA THR A 149 8.01 23.87 11.33
C THR A 149 8.83 25.08 11.79
N ALA A 150 8.42 26.30 11.45
CA ALA A 150 9.09 27.53 11.85
C ALA A 150 8.95 27.82 13.35
N GLU A 151 7.77 27.59 13.91
CA GLU A 151 7.51 27.74 15.35
C GLU A 151 8.28 26.70 16.17
N MET A 152 8.33 25.45 15.68
CA MET A 152 9.12 24.41 16.33
C MET A 152 10.61 24.77 16.34
N GLN A 153 11.12 25.31 15.26
CA GLN A 153 12.53 25.72 15.17
C GLN A 153 12.86 26.90 16.12
N THR A 154 11.94 27.88 16.26
CA THR A 154 12.08 28.94 17.25
C THR A 154 11.99 28.42 18.67
N TRP A 155 11.14 27.46 18.93
CA TRP A 155 10.98 26.83 20.25
C TRP A 155 12.25 26.07 20.66
N LEU A 156 12.83 25.28 19.76
CA LEU A 156 14.09 24.56 19.99
C LEU A 156 15.26 25.49 20.22
N THR A 157 15.36 26.58 19.44
CA THR A 157 16.42 27.59 19.63
C THR A 157 16.25 28.42 20.89
N GLN A 158 15.03 28.57 21.41
CA GLN A 158 14.78 29.19 22.71
C GLN A 158 15.15 28.27 23.88
N GLN A 159 14.92 26.98 23.75
CA GLN A 159 15.32 25.99 24.76
C GLN A 159 16.84 25.94 24.94
N ASP A 160 17.60 26.03 23.85
CA ASP A 160 19.08 26.10 23.92
C ASP A 160 19.60 27.38 24.59
N LYS A 161 18.84 28.49 24.52
CA LYS A 161 19.21 29.74 25.18
C LYS A 161 18.91 29.74 26.69
N VAL A 162 17.95 28.92 27.13
CA VAL A 162 17.59 28.80 28.56
C VAL A 162 18.55 27.90 29.35
N ALA A 163 19.40 27.16 28.67
CA ALA A 163 20.53 26.49 29.32
C ALA A 163 21.59 27.56 29.72
N GLU A 164 21.18 28.50 30.57
CA GLU A 164 22.15 29.44 31.20
C GLU A 164 23.25 28.61 31.85
N LYS A 165 24.46 28.86 31.38
CA LYS A 165 25.67 28.21 31.89
C LYS A 165 25.74 28.49 33.41
N SER A 166 25.21 27.55 34.17
CA SER A 166 25.16 27.62 35.63
C SER A 166 26.54 27.96 36.13
N ARG A 167 26.69 29.15 36.75
CA ARG A 167 27.97 29.68 37.28
C ARG A 167 28.26 29.11 38.66
N TRP A 168 27.79 27.92 38.98
CA TRP A 168 28.00 27.24 40.27
C TRP A 168 29.48 27.13 40.66
N TRP A 169 30.38 27.05 39.66
CA TRP A 169 31.81 26.97 39.86
C TRP A 169 32.38 28.22 40.56
N ILE A 170 31.75 29.42 40.42
CA ILE A 170 32.14 30.64 41.11
C ILE A 170 31.90 30.51 42.60
N GLY A 171 30.78 29.94 43.02
CA GLY A 171 30.51 29.63 44.43
C GLY A 171 31.51 28.65 45.02
N ALA A 172 31.84 27.59 44.26
CA ALA A 172 32.85 26.64 44.68
C ALA A 172 34.24 27.27 44.86
N LEU A 173 34.63 28.18 43.97
CA LEU A 173 35.90 28.89 44.03
C LEU A 173 35.97 29.85 45.25
N CYS A 174 34.88 30.54 45.57
CA CYS A 174 34.81 31.37 46.79
C CYS A 174 34.97 30.58 48.08
N ILE A 175 34.30 29.40 48.16
CA ILE A 175 34.43 28.50 49.29
C ILE A 175 35.87 27.98 49.43
N PHE A 176 36.49 27.61 48.34
CA PHE A 176 37.87 27.12 48.31
C PHE A 176 38.86 28.22 48.80
N LEU A 177 38.69 29.45 48.34
CA LEU A 177 39.51 30.57 48.78
C LEU A 177 39.34 30.89 50.28
N ALA A 178 38.11 30.86 50.79
CA ALA A 178 37.83 31.03 52.22
C ALA A 178 38.46 29.93 53.06
N ALA A 179 38.40 28.70 52.62
CA ALA A 179 39.05 27.57 53.32
C ALA A 179 40.60 27.72 53.31
N ALA A 180 41.18 28.13 52.18
CA ALA A 180 42.61 28.38 52.05
C ALA A 180 43.09 29.50 52.97
N THR A 181 42.34 30.60 53.09
CA THR A 181 42.66 31.69 54.00
C THR A 181 42.64 31.27 55.48
N LEU A 182 41.65 30.45 55.87
CA LEU A 182 41.57 29.89 57.21
C LEU A 182 42.75 28.98 57.54
N ILE A 183 43.20 28.16 56.61
CA ILE A 183 44.36 27.29 56.77
C ILE A 183 45.63 28.10 56.93
N VAL A 184 45.83 29.14 56.14
CA VAL A 184 46.99 30.07 56.23
C VAL A 184 47.02 30.79 57.59
N LEU A 185 45.88 31.30 58.05
CA LEU A 185 45.76 31.97 59.37
C LEU A 185 46.09 31.00 60.51
N LYS A 186 45.68 29.74 60.43
CA LYS A 186 46.03 28.75 61.43
C LYS A 186 47.51 28.39 61.43
N LEU A 187 48.14 28.31 60.25
CA LEU A 187 49.58 28.03 60.12
C LEU A 187 50.46 29.20 60.55
N THR A 188 50.03 30.44 60.43
CA THR A 188 50.74 31.63 60.85
C THR A 188 50.56 31.96 62.33
N GLY A 189 49.81 31.17 63.08
CA GLY A 189 49.67 31.28 64.50
C GLY A 189 48.82 32.46 64.99
N ASN A 190 47.99 33.04 64.10
CA ASN A 190 47.14 34.22 64.42
C ASN A 190 45.69 33.80 64.76
N LEU A 191 45.44 32.51 65.06
CA LEU A 191 44.18 32.00 65.58
C LEU A 191 44.45 31.04 66.73
#